data_f8979682d9971e7f1efda84df52499d2
#
_entry.id   f8979682d9971e7f1efda84df52499d2
#
_cell.length_a   1.000
_cell.length_b   1.000
_cell.length_c   1.000
_cell.angle_alpha   90.00
_cell.angle_beta   90.00
_cell.angle_gamma   90.00
#
_symmetry.space_group_name_H-M   'P 1'
#
loop_
_entity.id
_entity.type
_entity.pdbx_description
1 polymer ?
#
loop_
_entity_poly.entity_id
_entity_poly.type
_entity_poly.pdbx_seq_one_letter_code
_entity_poly.pdbx_strand_id
1 'polypeptide(L)'
;GELLRKEEIPTRKDEGGSLILPDISEYIKGVLADMNMTTEDVAGIGMGLPGACLEDGTVNKCINLGWGVFNAANVLSELTGIPVKIGNDANMAALGEFWVGGGSEYNSMVMVTIGTGVGGGVIIDGKPLYGFNGAAGEIGHLPLVEGETESCNCGKKGCLEQVASATGIVRTANRML
;
A
#
# COMPACT_ATOMS: atom_id res chain seq x y z
N GLY A 1 -4.30 5.42 19.71
CA GLY A 1 -5.47 4.64 19.36
C GLY A 1 -5.37 3.22 19.91
N GLU A 2 -6.49 2.59 20.19
CA GLU A 2 -6.57 1.21 20.64
C GLU A 2 -7.04 0.32 19.50
N LEU A 3 -6.38 -0.84 19.27
CA LEU A 3 -6.80 -1.83 18.29
C LEU A 3 -7.89 -2.71 18.93
N LEU A 4 -9.15 -2.54 18.50
CA LEU A 4 -10.29 -3.27 19.06
C LEU A 4 -10.46 -4.66 18.43
N ARG A 5 -10.18 -4.80 17.13
CA ARG A 5 -10.38 -6.05 16.37
C ARG A 5 -9.37 -6.16 15.23
N LYS A 6 -8.86 -7.36 14.95
CA LYS A 6 -8.01 -7.66 13.81
C LYS A 6 -8.44 -8.98 13.20
N GLU A 7 -8.77 -8.98 11.92
CA GLU A 7 -9.22 -10.14 11.17
C GLU A 7 -8.69 -10.14 9.73
N GLU A 8 -8.85 -11.25 9.04
CA GLU A 8 -8.44 -11.43 7.66
C GLU A 8 -9.60 -11.99 6.85
N ILE A 9 -9.74 -11.51 5.62
CA ILE A 9 -10.68 -12.04 4.63
C ILE A 9 -9.92 -12.45 3.36
N PRO A 10 -10.37 -13.46 2.61
CA PRO A 10 -9.76 -13.83 1.35
C PRO A 10 -9.83 -12.69 0.33
N THR A 11 -8.73 -12.44 -0.39
CA THR A 11 -8.71 -11.47 -1.49
C THR A 11 -9.06 -12.20 -2.79
N ARG A 12 -10.29 -12.04 -3.27
CA ARG A 12 -10.75 -12.65 -4.53
C ARG A 12 -10.31 -11.81 -5.73
N LYS A 13 -9.28 -12.30 -6.43
CA LYS A 13 -8.69 -11.61 -7.60
C LYS A 13 -9.32 -11.99 -8.93
N ASP A 14 -10.30 -12.88 -8.90
CA ASP A 14 -11.04 -13.31 -10.09
C ASP A 14 -11.71 -12.12 -10.77
N GLU A 15 -11.97 -12.24 -12.07
CA GLU A 15 -12.63 -11.19 -12.86
C GLU A 15 -11.97 -9.79 -12.73
N GLY A 16 -10.62 -9.76 -12.70
CA GLY A 16 -9.88 -8.51 -12.57
C GLY A 16 -10.04 -7.84 -11.20
N GLY A 17 -10.29 -8.62 -10.15
CA GLY A 17 -10.41 -8.11 -8.78
C GLY A 17 -11.68 -7.31 -8.51
N SER A 18 -12.71 -7.47 -9.33
CA SER A 18 -13.99 -6.74 -9.22
C SER A 18 -14.73 -6.99 -7.90
N LEU A 19 -14.49 -8.14 -7.27
CA LEU A 19 -15.14 -8.54 -6.01
C LEU A 19 -14.43 -8.02 -4.75
N ILE A 20 -13.22 -7.48 -4.86
CA ILE A 20 -12.43 -7.07 -3.68
C ILE A 20 -13.13 -5.98 -2.87
N LEU A 21 -13.57 -4.89 -3.50
CA LEU A 21 -14.25 -3.80 -2.78
C LEU A 21 -15.63 -4.18 -2.27
N PRO A 22 -16.47 -4.92 -3.02
CA PRO A 22 -17.70 -5.51 -2.49
C PRO A 22 -17.48 -6.37 -1.26
N ASP A 23 -16.50 -7.28 -1.27
CA ASP A 23 -16.19 -8.15 -0.12
C ASP A 23 -15.76 -7.35 1.11
N ILE A 24 -14.91 -6.35 0.93
CA ILE A 24 -14.50 -5.43 1.99
C ILE A 24 -15.72 -4.71 2.58
N SER A 25 -16.61 -4.22 1.71
CA SER A 25 -17.83 -3.52 2.14
C SER A 25 -18.76 -4.44 2.94
N GLU A 26 -18.99 -5.66 2.47
CA GLU A 26 -19.82 -6.65 3.17
C GLU A 26 -19.22 -7.01 4.53
N TYR A 27 -17.91 -7.23 4.57
CA TYR A 27 -17.21 -7.51 5.81
C TYR A 27 -17.33 -6.35 6.82
N ILE A 28 -17.11 -5.09 6.39
CA ILE A 28 -17.24 -3.92 7.25
C ILE A 28 -18.66 -3.82 7.82
N LYS A 29 -19.68 -4.01 6.99
CA LYS A 29 -21.09 -3.99 7.44
C LYS A 29 -21.37 -5.09 8.48
N GLY A 30 -20.81 -6.28 8.28
CA GLY A 30 -20.90 -7.38 9.26
C GLY A 30 -20.25 -7.02 10.60
N VAL A 31 -19.04 -6.43 10.56
CA VAL A 31 -18.34 -5.99 11.78
C VAL A 31 -19.13 -4.92 12.53
N LEU A 32 -19.70 -3.95 11.83
CA LEU A 32 -20.52 -2.91 12.46
C LEU A 32 -21.76 -3.50 13.12
N ALA A 33 -22.44 -4.43 12.45
CA ALA A 33 -23.59 -5.12 13.03
C ALA A 33 -23.23 -5.93 14.28
N ASP A 34 -22.13 -6.68 14.26
CA ASP A 34 -21.61 -7.44 15.41
C ASP A 34 -21.29 -6.53 16.62
N MET A 35 -20.80 -5.32 16.34
CA MET A 35 -20.46 -4.33 17.36
C MET A 35 -21.65 -3.45 17.79
N ASN A 36 -22.85 -3.65 17.23
CA ASN A 36 -24.01 -2.79 17.39
C ASN A 36 -23.73 -1.32 17.03
N MET A 37 -22.92 -1.10 15.99
CA MET A 37 -22.53 0.21 15.45
C MET A 37 -23.24 0.46 14.12
N THR A 38 -23.30 1.74 13.75
CA THR A 38 -23.76 2.24 12.45
C THR A 38 -22.64 2.91 11.70
N THR A 39 -22.86 3.28 10.45
CA THR A 39 -21.88 4.05 9.66
C THR A 39 -21.59 5.43 10.25
N GLU A 40 -22.52 6.00 11.01
CA GLU A 40 -22.36 7.30 11.68
C GLU A 40 -21.37 7.25 12.85
N ASP A 41 -21.16 6.06 13.43
CA ASP A 41 -20.21 5.85 14.52
C ASP A 41 -18.76 5.71 14.02
N VAL A 42 -18.54 5.70 12.69
CA VAL A 42 -17.23 5.48 12.06
C VAL A 42 -16.73 6.77 11.40
N ALA A 43 -15.61 7.28 11.88
CA ALA A 43 -15.01 8.51 11.34
C ALA A 43 -14.53 8.36 9.88
N GLY A 44 -14.12 7.16 9.46
CA GLY A 44 -13.67 6.89 8.11
C GLY A 44 -12.95 5.55 7.96
N ILE A 45 -12.71 5.17 6.73
CA ILE A 45 -11.95 3.98 6.35
C ILE A 45 -10.61 4.43 5.76
N GLY A 46 -9.51 3.94 6.32
CA GLY A 46 -8.18 4.03 5.73
C GLY A 46 -7.82 2.70 5.05
N MET A 47 -7.40 2.73 3.78
CA MET A 47 -7.04 1.52 3.06
C MET A 47 -5.66 1.65 2.40
N GLY A 48 -4.75 0.72 2.70
CA GLY A 48 -3.47 0.55 2.02
C GLY A 48 -3.59 -0.41 0.84
N LEU A 49 -3.00 -0.08 -0.30
CA LEU A 49 -3.03 -0.87 -1.54
C LEU A 49 -1.62 -1.14 -2.06
N PRO A 50 -1.34 -2.32 -2.64
CA PRO A 50 -0.05 -2.63 -3.24
C PRO A 50 0.07 -2.02 -4.65
N GLY A 51 0.00 -0.71 -4.76
CA GLY A 51 0.08 0.02 -6.04
C GLY A 51 0.14 1.52 -5.85
N ALA A 52 0.42 2.25 -6.94
CA ALA A 52 0.46 3.70 -6.93
C ALA A 52 -0.95 4.29 -6.75
N CYS A 53 -1.10 5.15 -5.77
CA CYS A 53 -2.33 5.85 -5.45
C CYS A 53 -2.11 7.36 -5.51
N LEU A 54 -3.09 8.08 -6.03
CA LEU A 54 -3.14 9.53 -6.00
C LEU A 54 -3.86 10.03 -4.74
N GLU A 55 -3.63 11.27 -4.37
CA GLU A 55 -4.23 11.88 -3.17
C GLU A 55 -5.77 11.90 -3.20
N ASP A 56 -6.36 11.96 -4.38
CA ASP A 56 -7.83 11.96 -4.58
C ASP A 56 -8.49 10.58 -4.41
N GLY A 57 -7.70 9.55 -4.15
CA GLY A 57 -8.19 8.18 -4.01
C GLY A 57 -8.22 7.38 -5.32
N THR A 58 -7.61 7.90 -6.38
CA THR A 58 -7.45 7.17 -7.65
C THR A 58 -6.29 6.20 -7.56
N VAL A 59 -6.54 4.94 -7.91
CA VAL A 59 -5.52 3.91 -8.15
C VAL A 59 -5.00 4.09 -9.57
N ASN A 60 -3.68 4.26 -9.72
CA ASN A 60 -3.06 4.45 -11.03
C ASN A 60 -2.64 3.13 -11.70
N LYS A 61 -3.19 2.05 -11.40
CA LYS A 61 -2.95 0.67 -11.81
C LYS A 61 -2.37 -0.16 -10.67
N CYS A 62 -3.05 -1.24 -10.34
CA CYS A 62 -2.59 -2.21 -9.36
C CYS A 62 -2.60 -3.61 -9.98
N ILE A 63 -1.46 -3.98 -10.59
CA ILE A 63 -1.33 -5.25 -11.33
C ILE A 63 -1.58 -6.45 -10.42
N ASN A 64 -1.13 -6.38 -9.17
CA ASN A 64 -1.28 -7.46 -8.19
C ASN A 64 -2.73 -7.78 -7.83
N LEU A 65 -3.65 -6.83 -8.03
CA LEU A 65 -5.09 -6.98 -7.80
C LEU A 65 -5.89 -7.11 -9.10
N GLY A 66 -5.24 -6.99 -10.26
CA GLY A 66 -5.91 -6.96 -11.56
C GLY A 66 -6.59 -5.62 -11.87
N TRP A 67 -6.34 -4.58 -11.08
CA TRP A 67 -7.03 -3.29 -11.20
C TRP A 67 -6.39 -2.37 -12.24
N GLY A 68 -7.26 -1.76 -13.07
CA GLY A 68 -6.92 -0.63 -13.93
C GLY A 68 -6.89 0.69 -13.17
N VAL A 69 -7.08 1.79 -13.92
CA VAL A 69 -7.16 3.14 -13.35
C VAL A 69 -8.61 3.46 -13.00
N PHE A 70 -8.91 3.70 -11.72
CA PHE A 70 -10.22 4.14 -11.23
C PHE A 70 -10.10 4.70 -9.81
N ASN A 71 -11.12 5.44 -9.35
CA ASN A 71 -11.15 5.97 -7.99
C ASN A 71 -11.73 4.92 -7.02
N ALA A 72 -10.85 4.15 -6.38
CA ALA A 72 -11.25 3.10 -5.45
C ALA A 72 -11.82 3.65 -4.13
N ALA A 73 -11.39 4.83 -3.71
CA ALA A 73 -11.94 5.49 -2.52
C ALA A 73 -13.42 5.82 -2.70
N ASN A 74 -13.80 6.40 -3.84
CA ASN A 74 -15.19 6.71 -4.14
C ASN A 74 -16.05 5.45 -4.21
N VAL A 75 -15.58 4.41 -4.92
CA VAL A 75 -16.31 3.14 -5.03
C VAL A 75 -16.56 2.52 -3.66
N LEU A 76 -15.54 2.42 -2.81
CA LEU A 76 -15.73 1.85 -1.47
C LEU A 76 -16.58 2.76 -0.58
N SER A 77 -16.47 4.07 -0.71
CA SER A 77 -17.33 5.03 0.01
C SER A 77 -18.80 4.89 -0.39
N GLU A 78 -19.10 4.72 -1.67
CA GLU A 78 -20.46 4.48 -2.16
C GLU A 78 -21.03 3.16 -1.65
N LEU A 79 -20.21 2.10 -1.60
CA LEU A 79 -20.61 0.78 -1.12
C LEU A 79 -20.87 0.76 0.39
N THR A 80 -20.12 1.52 1.18
CA THR A 80 -20.18 1.47 2.65
C THR A 80 -20.99 2.60 3.26
N GLY A 81 -21.12 3.73 2.57
CA GLY A 81 -21.66 4.98 3.14
C GLY A 81 -20.69 5.70 4.09
N ILE A 82 -19.41 5.29 4.15
CA ILE A 82 -18.40 5.83 5.05
C ILE A 82 -17.32 6.56 4.22
N PRO A 83 -16.79 7.71 4.67
CA PRO A 83 -15.67 8.36 4.00
C PRO A 83 -14.45 7.46 3.91
N VAL A 84 -13.81 7.38 2.73
CA VAL A 84 -12.65 6.52 2.48
C VAL A 84 -11.44 7.34 2.05
N LYS A 85 -10.28 7.01 2.61
CA LYS A 85 -8.97 7.46 2.13
C LYS A 85 -8.13 6.23 1.78
N ILE A 86 -7.43 6.31 0.66
CA ILE A 86 -6.53 5.23 0.24
C ILE A 86 -5.12 5.76 -0.02
N GLY A 87 -4.16 4.86 0.05
CA GLY A 87 -2.79 5.14 -0.30
C GLY A 87 -2.04 3.86 -0.63
N ASN A 88 -0.81 4.00 -1.12
CA ASN A 88 0.09 2.86 -1.24
C ASN A 88 0.39 2.27 0.14
N ASP A 89 0.52 0.95 0.25
CA ASP A 89 0.73 0.23 1.50
C ASP A 89 1.99 0.67 2.27
N ALA A 90 3.11 0.88 1.57
CA ALA A 90 4.35 1.37 2.19
C ALA A 90 4.20 2.84 2.66
N ASN A 91 3.48 3.69 1.92
CA ASN A 91 3.18 5.05 2.36
C ASN A 91 2.26 5.06 3.59
N MET A 92 1.29 4.15 3.67
CA MET A 92 0.42 4.04 4.84
C MET A 92 1.16 3.49 6.05
N ALA A 93 2.09 2.55 5.86
CA ALA A 93 2.98 2.09 6.91
C ALA A 93 3.87 3.23 7.43
N ALA A 94 4.45 4.05 6.52
CA ALA A 94 5.22 5.22 6.89
C ALA A 94 4.39 6.24 7.68
N LEU A 95 3.13 6.47 7.28
CA LEU A 95 2.23 7.36 8.01
C LEU A 95 1.90 6.81 9.41
N GLY A 96 1.74 5.52 9.56
CA GLY A 96 1.53 4.87 10.87
C GLY A 96 2.74 5.04 11.79
N GLU A 97 3.95 4.79 11.29
CA GLU A 97 5.20 5.00 12.03
C GLU A 97 5.44 6.48 12.36
N PHE A 98 5.05 7.38 11.48
CA PHE A 98 5.09 8.82 11.76
C PHE A 98 4.11 9.22 12.85
N TRP A 99 2.91 8.64 12.88
CA TRP A 99 1.85 9.02 13.82
C TRP A 99 2.06 8.46 15.22
N VAL A 100 2.36 7.16 15.36
CA VAL A 100 2.42 6.47 16.67
C VAL A 100 3.68 5.65 16.87
N GLY A 101 4.60 5.63 15.91
CA GLY A 101 5.85 4.89 15.94
C GLY A 101 7.08 5.76 16.12
N GLY A 102 8.21 5.28 15.59
CA GLY A 102 9.52 5.92 15.71
C GLY A 102 9.65 7.29 15.03
N GLY A 103 8.71 7.67 14.16
CA GLY A 103 8.68 8.98 13.48
C GLY A 103 7.94 10.08 14.22
N SER A 104 7.28 9.79 15.34
CA SER A 104 6.32 10.69 15.99
C SER A 104 6.91 11.99 16.57
N GLU A 105 8.22 12.03 16.80
CA GLU A 105 8.94 13.22 17.29
C GLU A 105 9.52 14.12 16.16
N TYR A 106 9.33 13.73 14.90
CA TYR A 106 9.90 14.41 13.73
C TYR A 106 8.80 15.07 12.89
N ASN A 107 9.15 16.06 12.09
CA ASN A 107 8.24 16.71 11.14
C ASN A 107 8.25 16.01 9.76
N SER A 108 9.32 15.32 9.46
CA SER A 108 9.51 14.60 8.19
C SER A 108 10.32 13.34 8.40
N MET A 109 10.01 12.29 7.62
CA MET A 109 10.76 11.04 7.68
C MET A 109 10.72 10.31 6.33
N VAL A 110 11.70 9.45 6.14
CA VAL A 110 11.69 8.43 5.10
C VAL A 110 11.68 7.06 5.79
N MET A 111 10.69 6.25 5.46
CA MET A 111 10.62 4.86 5.90
C MET A 111 11.03 3.95 4.76
N VAL A 112 11.82 2.93 5.07
CA VAL A 112 12.22 1.87 4.13
C VAL A 112 11.71 0.55 4.67
N THR A 113 10.94 -0.16 3.85
CA THR A 113 10.49 -1.53 4.17
C THR A 113 11.32 -2.53 3.39
N ILE A 114 11.89 -3.53 4.08
CA ILE A 114 12.68 -4.59 3.47
C ILE A 114 11.98 -5.92 3.76
N GLY A 115 11.44 -6.52 2.70
CA GLY A 115 10.73 -7.80 2.73
C GLY A 115 10.99 -8.58 1.46
N THR A 116 9.96 -9.15 0.85
CA THR A 116 10.03 -9.79 -0.49
C THR A 116 10.59 -8.82 -1.54
N GLY A 117 10.22 -7.54 -1.44
CA GLY A 117 10.75 -6.41 -2.21
C GLY A 117 11.36 -5.35 -1.30
N VAL A 118 11.62 -4.16 -1.85
CA VAL A 118 11.99 -2.95 -1.12
C VAL A 118 10.94 -1.88 -1.41
N GLY A 119 10.21 -1.49 -0.39
CA GLY A 119 9.26 -0.38 -0.45
C GLY A 119 9.80 0.85 0.30
N GLY A 120 9.14 1.96 0.09
CA GLY A 120 9.44 3.20 0.82
C GLY A 120 8.23 4.09 0.96
N GLY A 121 8.24 4.90 2.00
CA GLY A 121 7.27 5.96 2.21
C GLY A 121 7.98 7.21 2.69
N VAL A 122 7.56 8.34 2.18
CA VAL A 122 8.13 9.65 2.49
C VAL A 122 7.05 10.52 3.11
N ILE A 123 7.34 11.06 4.28
CA ILE A 123 6.50 12.03 4.98
C ILE A 123 7.23 13.37 4.99
N ILE A 124 6.58 14.41 4.52
CA ILE A 124 7.10 15.80 4.54
C ILE A 124 6.07 16.66 5.27
N ASP A 125 6.53 17.37 6.30
CA ASP A 125 5.69 18.25 7.13
C ASP A 125 4.39 17.57 7.58
N GLY A 126 4.50 16.33 8.03
CA GLY A 126 3.38 15.53 8.53
C GLY A 126 2.46 14.94 7.47
N LYS A 127 2.80 15.05 6.20
CA LYS A 127 1.96 14.55 5.08
C LYS A 127 2.69 13.54 4.21
N PRO A 128 2.01 12.46 3.79
CA PRO A 128 2.59 11.54 2.81
C PRO A 128 2.85 12.24 1.48
N LEU A 129 4.04 12.01 0.93
CA LEU A 129 4.42 12.47 -0.40
C LEU A 129 3.96 11.44 -1.44
N TYR A 130 2.93 11.77 -2.21
CA TYR A 130 2.43 10.90 -3.28
C TYR A 130 3.24 11.06 -4.58
N GLY A 131 3.77 12.26 -4.83
CA GLY A 131 4.37 12.60 -6.13
C GLY A 131 3.31 12.80 -7.21
N PHE A 132 3.75 13.19 -8.41
CA PHE A 132 2.86 13.55 -9.51
C PHE A 132 1.97 12.38 -10.00
N ASN A 133 2.52 11.17 -9.97
CA ASN A 133 1.84 9.95 -10.47
C ASN A 133 1.61 8.88 -9.40
N GLY A 134 1.70 9.25 -8.11
CA GLY A 134 1.52 8.34 -6.98
C GLY A 134 2.71 7.42 -6.70
N ALA A 135 3.87 7.67 -7.32
CA ALA A 135 5.05 6.79 -7.22
C ALA A 135 6.19 7.40 -6.38
N ALA A 136 5.93 8.42 -5.56
CA ALA A 136 6.93 8.87 -4.62
C ALA A 136 7.18 7.78 -3.56
N GLY A 137 8.43 7.61 -3.19
CA GLY A 137 8.81 6.55 -2.24
C GLY A 137 9.13 5.19 -2.88
N GLU A 138 9.00 5.03 -4.19
CA GLU A 138 9.36 3.79 -4.92
C GLU A 138 10.89 3.60 -5.00
N ILE A 139 11.55 3.67 -3.83
CA ILE A 139 13.01 3.62 -3.70
C ILE A 139 13.59 2.26 -4.10
N GLY A 140 12.83 1.17 -3.93
CA GLY A 140 13.23 -0.15 -4.37
C GLY A 140 13.49 -0.24 -5.87
N HIS A 141 12.92 0.67 -6.65
CA HIS A 141 13.07 0.72 -8.09
C HIS A 141 14.12 1.73 -8.60
N LEU A 142 14.93 2.30 -7.70
CA LEU A 142 16.11 3.08 -8.07
C LEU A 142 17.12 2.19 -8.77
N PRO A 143 17.67 2.58 -9.94
CA PRO A 143 18.70 1.82 -10.64
C PRO A 143 20.02 1.92 -9.84
N LEU A 144 20.52 0.78 -9.37
CA LEU A 144 21.74 0.70 -8.57
C LEU A 144 22.80 -0.21 -9.21
N VAL A 145 22.38 -1.29 -9.86
CA VAL A 145 23.28 -2.32 -10.37
C VAL A 145 23.42 -2.20 -11.88
N GLU A 146 24.60 -1.77 -12.32
CA GLU A 146 24.94 -1.75 -13.74
C GLU A 146 25.18 -3.18 -14.26
N GLY A 147 24.78 -3.44 -15.51
CA GLY A 147 24.97 -4.74 -16.16
C GLY A 147 24.04 -5.87 -15.69
N GLU A 148 23.04 -5.57 -14.86
CA GLU A 148 22.05 -6.59 -14.48
C GLU A 148 21.28 -7.07 -15.73
N THR A 149 21.23 -8.39 -15.89
CA THR A 149 20.59 -9.04 -17.05
C THR A 149 19.14 -9.40 -16.80
N GLU A 150 18.77 -9.69 -15.56
CA GLU A 150 17.42 -10.05 -15.19
C GLU A 150 16.54 -8.81 -15.00
N SER A 151 15.30 -8.91 -15.42
CA SER A 151 14.32 -7.84 -15.24
C SER A 151 13.77 -7.82 -13.82
N CYS A 152 13.62 -6.63 -13.24
CA CYS A 152 12.80 -6.39 -12.09
C CYS A 152 11.31 -6.47 -12.48
N ASN A 153 10.43 -6.73 -11.51
CA ASN A 153 8.98 -6.75 -11.72
C ASN A 153 8.42 -5.43 -12.29
N CYS A 154 9.11 -4.31 -12.08
CA CYS A 154 8.76 -3.02 -12.67
C CYS A 154 9.14 -2.89 -14.17
N GLY A 155 9.75 -3.92 -14.76
CA GLY A 155 10.22 -3.94 -16.16
C GLY A 155 11.61 -3.35 -16.40
N LYS A 156 12.21 -2.69 -15.41
CA LYS A 156 13.59 -2.19 -15.46
C LYS A 156 14.59 -3.29 -15.07
N LYS A 157 15.87 -2.98 -15.15
CA LYS A 157 16.96 -3.84 -14.70
C LYS A 157 17.84 -3.08 -13.70
N GLY A 158 18.47 -3.79 -12.77
CA GLY A 158 19.40 -3.21 -11.82
C GLY A 158 18.74 -2.40 -10.69
N CYS A 159 17.47 -2.63 -10.40
CA CYS A 159 16.79 -1.98 -9.28
C CYS A 159 17.40 -2.36 -7.93
N LEU A 160 17.41 -1.43 -6.96
CA LEU A 160 17.86 -1.65 -5.58
C LEU A 160 17.21 -2.92 -4.97
N GLU A 161 15.94 -3.11 -5.18
CA GLU A 161 15.17 -4.28 -4.69
C GLU A 161 15.77 -5.61 -5.14
N GLN A 162 16.37 -5.65 -6.34
CA GLN A 162 16.96 -6.88 -6.88
C GLN A 162 18.19 -7.38 -6.11
N VAL A 163 18.78 -6.56 -5.24
CA VAL A 163 19.95 -6.92 -4.42
C VAL A 163 19.70 -6.73 -2.93
N ALA A 164 18.87 -5.77 -2.53
CA ALA A 164 18.68 -5.40 -1.13
C ALA A 164 17.43 -6.03 -0.47
N SER A 165 16.50 -6.59 -1.25
CA SER A 165 15.36 -7.32 -0.69
C SER A 165 15.76 -8.71 -0.19
N ALA A 166 14.89 -9.35 0.61
CA ALA A 166 15.10 -10.73 1.03
C ALA A 166 15.29 -11.68 -0.16
N THR A 167 14.44 -11.54 -1.20
CA THR A 167 14.58 -12.32 -2.44
C THR A 167 15.84 -11.96 -3.22
N GLY A 168 16.24 -10.68 -3.22
CA GLY A 168 17.44 -10.19 -3.85
C GLY A 168 18.71 -10.74 -3.21
N ILE A 169 18.76 -10.81 -1.88
CA ILE A 169 19.87 -11.39 -1.12
C ILE A 169 20.02 -12.88 -1.45
N VAL A 170 18.92 -13.65 -1.40
CA VAL A 170 18.92 -15.08 -1.76
C VAL A 170 19.40 -15.27 -3.20
N ARG A 171 18.92 -14.46 -4.13
CA ARG A 171 19.35 -14.51 -5.53
C ARG A 171 20.84 -14.23 -5.69
N THR A 172 21.34 -13.21 -5.01
CA THR A 172 22.77 -12.86 -5.03
C THR A 172 23.62 -13.99 -4.46
N ALA A 173 23.21 -14.58 -3.34
CA ALA A 173 23.91 -15.73 -2.75
C ALA A 173 23.97 -16.94 -3.71
N ASN A 174 22.84 -17.26 -4.37
CA ASN A 174 22.80 -18.36 -5.35
C ASN A 174 23.66 -18.12 -6.60
N ARG A 175 23.98 -16.88 -6.96
CA ARG A 175 24.88 -16.54 -8.06
C ARG A 175 26.38 -16.67 -7.68
N MET A 176 26.65 -16.67 -6.37
CA MET A 176 28.03 -16.75 -5.85
C MET A 176 28.47 -18.17 -5.52
N LEU A 177 27.52 -19.10 -5.42
CA LEU A 177 27.74 -20.53 -5.17
C LEU A 177 27.89 -21.31 -6.47
#